data_17115c64ae2fd18d13f8d5f5ba183b58
#
_entry.id   17115c64ae2fd18d13f8d5f5ba183b58
#
_cell.length_a   1.000
_cell.length_b   1.000
_cell.length_c   1.000
_cell.angle_alpha   90.00
_cell.angle_beta   90.00
_cell.angle_gamma   90.00
#
_symmetry.space_group_name_H-M   'P 1'
#
loop_
_entity.id
_entity.type
_entity.pdbx_description
1 polymer ?
#
loop_
_entity_poly.entity_id
_entity_poly.type
_entity_poly.pdbx_seq_one_letter_code
_entity_poly.pdbx_strand_id
1 'polypeptide(L)'
;RRGINTAHRRITGLATLGEGVVNWNKADYLYYRNHRLQADSLLNSLKRHCREYVRPEQIDTLRALLAEKETHLLHIMEMFERRTEADSVLVNQLPEVARRATHIRTIEQKKKGIAGFFGKKEEIQVMPSQKELHDFSDSLIAIHQRQANEMDIYADSLRMRNRELNRTLNKLINDLDEQAQTAFSQRELKMAEAEKMSFFLMAGVIGMAIILLI
;
A
#
# COMPACT_ATOMS: atom_id res chain seq x y z
N ARG A 1 -12.11 -15.50 23.00
CA ARG A 1 -11.75 -16.36 21.86
C ARG A 1 -12.33 -15.86 20.54
N ARG A 2 -13.67 -15.63 20.42
CA ARG A 2 -14.28 -15.13 19.15
C ARG A 2 -13.69 -13.83 18.65
N GLY A 3 -13.42 -12.84 19.51
CA GLY A 3 -12.85 -11.55 19.15
C GLY A 3 -11.45 -11.67 18.54
N ILE A 4 -10.59 -12.53 19.11
CA ILE A 4 -9.22 -12.77 18.64
C ILE A 4 -9.26 -13.44 17.26
N ASN A 5 -10.07 -14.49 17.09
CA ASN A 5 -10.21 -15.16 15.79
C ASN A 5 -10.77 -14.22 14.71
N THR A 6 -11.67 -13.31 15.08
CA THR A 6 -12.18 -12.29 14.14
C THR A 6 -11.08 -11.27 13.77
N ALA A 7 -10.28 -10.84 14.74
CA ALA A 7 -9.14 -9.95 14.48
C ALA A 7 -8.10 -10.63 13.58
N HIS A 8 -7.72 -11.86 13.90
CA HIS A 8 -6.80 -12.67 13.10
C HIS A 8 -7.25 -12.75 11.63
N ARG A 9 -8.48 -13.16 11.39
CA ARG A 9 -9.02 -13.27 10.02
C ARG A 9 -9.02 -11.95 9.27
N ARG A 10 -9.41 -10.85 9.94
CA ARG A 10 -9.44 -9.52 9.32
C ARG A 10 -8.04 -9.00 8.99
N ILE A 11 -7.08 -9.17 9.91
CA ILE A 11 -5.70 -8.70 9.71
C ILE A 11 -5.01 -9.52 8.62
N THR A 12 -5.20 -10.86 8.60
CA THR A 12 -4.68 -11.72 7.54
C THR A 12 -5.25 -11.30 6.17
N GLY A 13 -6.56 -11.00 6.09
CA GLY A 13 -7.16 -10.48 4.87
C GLY A 13 -6.57 -9.12 4.44
N LEU A 14 -6.31 -8.21 5.39
CA LEU A 14 -5.66 -6.93 5.11
C LEU A 14 -4.17 -7.08 4.75
N ALA A 15 -3.48 -8.06 5.34
CA ALA A 15 -2.09 -8.34 5.03
C ALA A 15 -1.92 -8.81 3.57
N THR A 16 -2.84 -9.63 3.06
CA THR A 16 -2.80 -10.13 1.67
C THR A 16 -3.30 -9.13 0.64
N LEU A 17 -4.11 -8.14 1.05
CA LEU A 17 -4.53 -7.06 0.15
C LEU A 17 -3.32 -6.28 -0.36
N GLY A 18 -3.26 -6.10 -1.68
CA GLY A 18 -2.17 -5.38 -2.35
C GLY A 18 -0.99 -6.24 -2.79
N GLU A 19 -0.97 -7.56 -2.54
CA GLU A 19 0.11 -8.45 -3.03
C GLU A 19 -0.01 -8.73 -4.54
N GLY A 20 -1.22 -8.86 -5.06
CA GLY A 20 -1.50 -9.21 -6.45
C GLY A 20 -1.94 -8.05 -7.33
N VAL A 21 -1.99 -6.82 -6.81
CA VAL A 21 -2.59 -5.70 -7.55
C VAL A 21 -1.53 -5.01 -8.41
N VAL A 22 -1.70 -5.15 -9.72
CA VAL A 22 -0.87 -4.47 -10.72
C VAL A 22 -1.28 -3.00 -10.85
N ASN A 23 -2.55 -2.67 -10.62
CA ASN A 23 -3.10 -1.32 -10.70
C ASN A 23 -4.01 -1.04 -9.50
N TRP A 24 -3.50 -0.32 -8.51
CA TRP A 24 -4.31 0.20 -7.41
C TRP A 24 -5.00 1.49 -7.83
N ASN A 25 -6.33 1.51 -7.64
CA ASN A 25 -7.15 2.69 -7.88
C ASN A 25 -7.70 3.24 -6.57
N LYS A 26 -8.35 4.40 -6.65
CA LYS A 26 -8.95 5.07 -5.49
C LYS A 26 -9.99 4.21 -4.76
N ALA A 27 -10.73 3.36 -5.46
CA ALA A 27 -11.73 2.47 -4.85
C ALA A 27 -11.06 1.38 -4.01
N ASP A 28 -9.95 0.80 -4.49
CA ASP A 28 -9.18 -0.22 -3.77
C ASP A 28 -8.55 0.37 -2.51
N TYR A 29 -8.01 1.60 -2.60
CA TYR A 29 -7.49 2.32 -1.44
C TYR A 29 -8.58 2.58 -0.39
N LEU A 30 -9.74 3.06 -0.79
CA LEU A 30 -10.87 3.31 0.11
C LEU A 30 -11.39 2.02 0.74
N TYR A 31 -11.42 0.93 -0.02
CA TYR A 31 -11.76 -0.39 0.48
C TYR A 31 -10.79 -0.83 1.58
N TYR A 32 -9.48 -0.77 1.35
CA TYR A 32 -8.46 -1.09 2.35
C TYR A 32 -8.62 -0.22 3.60
N ARG A 33 -8.71 1.10 3.43
CA ARG A 33 -8.85 2.06 4.53
C ARG A 33 -10.05 1.76 5.42
N ASN A 34 -11.21 1.48 4.84
CA ASN A 34 -12.42 1.17 5.60
C ASN A 34 -12.25 -0.12 6.42
N HIS A 35 -11.66 -1.16 5.84
CA HIS A 35 -11.40 -2.42 6.53
C HIS A 35 -10.33 -2.27 7.61
N ARG A 36 -9.29 -1.45 7.38
CA ARG A 36 -8.29 -1.13 8.39
C ARG A 36 -8.89 -0.41 9.59
N LEU A 37 -9.77 0.57 9.38
CA LEU A 37 -10.45 1.27 10.47
C LEU A 37 -11.30 0.34 11.32
N GLN A 38 -11.98 -0.63 10.69
CA GLN A 38 -12.73 -1.65 11.41
C GLN A 38 -11.82 -2.60 12.20
N ALA A 39 -10.68 -3.00 11.61
CA ALA A 39 -9.69 -3.81 12.30
C ALA A 39 -9.06 -3.04 13.47
N ASP A 40 -8.75 -1.75 13.30
CA ASP A 40 -8.22 -0.88 14.34
C ASP A 40 -9.17 -0.77 15.53
N SER A 41 -10.45 -0.56 15.28
CA SER A 41 -11.48 -0.54 16.33
C SER A 41 -11.55 -1.86 17.10
N LEU A 42 -11.49 -3.00 16.40
CA LEU A 42 -11.48 -4.32 17.00
C LEU A 42 -10.23 -4.58 17.84
N LEU A 43 -9.06 -4.22 17.33
CA LEU A 43 -7.78 -4.31 18.04
C LEU A 43 -7.78 -3.45 19.31
N ASN A 44 -8.32 -2.24 19.23
CA ASN A 44 -8.44 -1.37 20.39
C ASN A 44 -9.41 -1.95 21.45
N SER A 45 -10.47 -2.62 21.03
CA SER A 45 -11.37 -3.35 21.93
C SER A 45 -10.65 -4.52 22.60
N LEU A 46 -9.88 -5.32 21.85
CA LEU A 46 -9.07 -6.40 22.40
C LEU A 46 -8.03 -5.90 23.40
N LYS A 47 -7.35 -4.80 23.11
CA LYS A 47 -6.39 -4.16 24.01
C LYS A 47 -7.02 -3.82 25.37
N ARG A 48 -8.29 -3.37 25.37
CA ARG A 48 -8.99 -2.98 26.60
C ARG A 48 -9.53 -4.18 27.40
N HIS A 49 -10.08 -5.18 26.70
CA HIS A 49 -10.85 -6.26 27.35
C HIS A 49 -10.08 -7.57 27.49
N CYS A 50 -8.97 -7.74 26.78
CA CYS A 50 -8.22 -9.00 26.74
C CYS A 50 -6.77 -8.86 27.22
N ARG A 51 -6.47 -7.95 28.14
CA ARG A 51 -5.12 -7.71 28.65
C ARG A 51 -4.45 -8.94 29.27
N GLU A 52 -5.24 -9.87 29.80
CA GLU A 52 -4.74 -11.12 30.37
C GLU A 52 -4.25 -12.12 29.31
N TYR A 53 -4.72 -11.98 28.07
CA TYR A 53 -4.49 -12.94 26.99
C TYR A 53 -3.61 -12.39 25.86
N VAL A 54 -3.43 -11.07 25.80
CA VAL A 54 -2.75 -10.38 24.70
C VAL A 54 -1.94 -9.22 25.24
N ARG A 55 -0.71 -9.10 24.79
CA ARG A 55 0.15 -7.97 25.16
C ARG A 55 -0.29 -6.67 24.47
N PRO A 56 -0.58 -5.60 25.23
CA PRO A 56 -1.01 -4.32 24.65
C PRO A 56 -0.05 -3.75 23.60
N GLU A 57 1.27 -3.95 23.80
CA GLU A 57 2.33 -3.44 22.92
C GLU A 57 2.28 -4.12 21.54
N GLN A 58 1.94 -5.40 21.48
CA GLN A 58 1.78 -6.12 20.21
C GLN A 58 0.59 -5.60 19.43
N ILE A 59 -0.50 -5.25 20.11
CA ILE A 59 -1.66 -4.65 19.48
C ILE A 59 -1.31 -3.27 18.92
N ASP A 60 -0.58 -2.44 19.66
CA ASP A 60 -0.15 -1.14 19.18
C ASP A 60 0.78 -1.26 17.97
N THR A 61 1.70 -2.23 17.98
CA THR A 61 2.57 -2.53 16.83
C THR A 61 1.75 -2.97 15.60
N LEU A 62 0.76 -3.85 15.77
CA LEU A 62 -0.13 -4.27 14.67
C LEU A 62 -0.90 -3.07 14.09
N ARG A 63 -1.42 -2.21 14.94
CA ARG A 63 -2.13 -0.99 14.51
C ARG A 63 -1.22 -0.05 13.73
N ALA A 64 0.01 0.16 14.22
CA ALA A 64 1.01 0.99 13.55
C ALA A 64 1.39 0.43 12.16
N LEU A 65 1.63 -0.88 12.06
CA LEU A 65 1.96 -1.54 10.79
C LEU A 65 0.79 -1.49 9.78
N LEU A 66 -0.44 -1.64 10.24
CA LEU A 66 -1.62 -1.48 9.36
C LEU A 66 -1.76 -0.05 8.85
N ALA A 67 -1.45 0.96 9.67
CA ALA A 67 -1.44 2.36 9.25
C ALA A 67 -0.28 2.66 8.30
N GLU A 68 0.92 2.12 8.56
CA GLU A 68 2.07 2.21 7.65
C GLU A 68 1.74 1.60 6.29
N LYS A 69 1.10 0.44 6.27
CA LYS A 69 0.64 -0.19 5.03
C LYS A 69 -0.36 0.68 4.28
N GLU A 70 -1.31 1.33 4.95
CA GLU A 70 -2.24 2.27 4.31
C GLU A 70 -1.50 3.39 3.57
N THR A 71 -0.52 4.01 4.24
CA THR A 71 0.32 5.05 3.63
C THR A 71 1.08 4.53 2.42
N HIS A 72 1.59 3.32 2.51
CA HIS A 72 2.32 2.67 1.42
C HIS A 72 1.44 2.42 0.20
N LEU A 73 0.22 1.92 0.42
CA LEU A 73 -0.75 1.68 -0.64
C LEU A 73 -1.22 2.98 -1.28
N LEU A 74 -1.35 4.05 -0.50
CA LEU A 74 -1.63 5.39 -1.01
C LEU A 74 -0.52 5.86 -1.97
N HIS A 75 0.75 5.73 -1.58
CA HIS A 75 1.88 6.09 -2.43
C HIS A 75 1.93 5.26 -3.73
N ILE A 76 1.62 3.96 -3.64
CA ILE A 76 1.52 3.11 -4.83
C ILE A 76 0.43 3.63 -5.78
N MET A 77 -0.75 3.96 -5.26
CA MET A 77 -1.86 4.49 -6.04
C MET A 77 -1.48 5.82 -6.71
N GLU A 78 -0.94 6.77 -5.95
CA GLU A 78 -0.50 8.08 -6.48
C GLU A 78 0.55 7.93 -7.57
N MET A 79 1.45 6.96 -7.45
CA MET A 79 2.45 6.68 -8.46
C MET A 79 1.81 6.17 -9.77
N PHE A 80 0.84 5.27 -9.68
CA PHE A 80 0.12 4.78 -10.86
C PHE A 80 -0.72 5.89 -11.52
N GLU A 81 -1.36 6.75 -10.73
CA GLU A 81 -2.07 7.92 -11.27
C GLU A 81 -1.13 8.84 -12.03
N ARG A 82 0.04 9.19 -11.47
CA ARG A 82 1.05 10.02 -12.15
C ARG A 82 1.57 9.38 -13.44
N ARG A 83 1.77 8.06 -13.45
CA ARG A 83 2.17 7.34 -14.67
C ARG A 83 1.12 7.47 -15.76
N THR A 84 -0.14 7.25 -15.43
CA THR A 84 -1.26 7.36 -16.36
C THR A 84 -1.40 8.80 -16.92
N GLU A 85 -1.20 9.81 -16.06
CA GLU A 85 -1.18 11.22 -16.49
C GLU A 85 -0.01 11.51 -17.42
N ALA A 86 1.20 11.04 -17.11
CA ALA A 86 2.39 11.25 -17.94
C ALA A 86 2.23 10.60 -19.32
N ASP A 87 1.70 9.38 -19.39
CA ASP A 87 1.40 8.69 -20.64
C ASP A 87 0.33 9.45 -21.46
N SER A 88 -0.69 9.98 -20.79
CA SER A 88 -1.74 10.78 -21.44
C SER A 88 -1.19 12.10 -22.01
N VAL A 89 -0.31 12.79 -21.27
CA VAL A 89 0.33 14.02 -21.72
C VAL A 89 1.18 13.76 -22.97
N LEU A 90 1.94 12.67 -22.99
CA LEU A 90 2.76 12.29 -24.15
C LEU A 90 1.89 12.05 -25.39
N VAL A 91 0.82 11.25 -25.26
CA VAL A 91 -0.11 10.96 -26.36
C VAL A 91 -0.76 12.24 -26.88
N ASN A 92 -1.13 13.17 -26.01
CA ASN A 92 -1.74 14.43 -26.39
C ASN A 92 -0.74 15.44 -27.00
N GLN A 93 0.54 15.36 -26.66
CA GLN A 93 1.57 16.24 -27.20
C GLN A 93 2.11 15.78 -28.56
N LEU A 94 2.05 14.48 -28.88
CA LEU A 94 2.50 13.95 -30.15
C LEU A 94 1.87 14.67 -31.39
N PRO A 95 0.55 14.93 -31.44
CA PRO A 95 -0.06 15.67 -32.55
C PRO A 95 0.45 17.13 -32.64
N GLU A 96 0.69 17.80 -31.51
CA GLU A 96 1.22 19.16 -31.48
C GLU A 96 2.69 19.21 -31.93
N VAL A 97 3.48 18.22 -31.56
CA VAL A 97 4.85 18.03 -32.06
C VAL A 97 4.84 17.81 -33.58
N ALA A 98 3.98 16.93 -34.06
CA ALA A 98 3.80 16.70 -35.49
C ALA A 98 3.38 17.99 -36.23
N ARG A 99 2.46 18.76 -35.66
CA ARG A 99 2.02 20.05 -36.20
C ARG A 99 3.14 21.07 -36.25
N ARG A 100 3.94 21.20 -35.18
CA ARG A 100 5.13 22.11 -35.15
C ARG A 100 6.19 21.68 -36.13
N ALA A 101 6.35 20.40 -36.34
CA ALA A 101 7.24 19.80 -37.29
C ALA A 101 6.89 20.14 -38.74
N THR A 102 5.60 20.30 -39.02
CA THR A 102 5.11 20.70 -40.36
C THR A 102 4.98 22.22 -40.54
N HIS A 103 5.18 22.99 -39.44
CA HIS A 103 5.02 24.42 -39.50
C HIS A 103 6.24 25.07 -40.19
N ILE A 104 6.01 25.62 -41.40
CA ILE A 104 7.00 26.34 -42.18
C ILE A 104 7.36 27.61 -41.40
N ARG A 105 8.64 27.74 -41.01
CA ARG A 105 9.17 29.00 -40.46
C ARG A 105 9.55 29.91 -41.58
N THR A 106 8.91 31.07 -41.67
CA THR A 106 9.29 32.13 -42.58
C THR A 106 10.46 32.90 -41.93
N ILE A 107 11.65 32.83 -42.51
CA ILE A 107 12.82 33.58 -42.07
C ILE A 107 13.04 34.72 -43.06
N GLU A 108 13.03 35.96 -42.54
CA GLU A 108 13.42 37.13 -43.34
C GLU A 108 14.95 37.14 -43.51
N GLN A 109 15.41 36.93 -44.69
CA GLN A 109 16.82 37.03 -45.04
C GLN A 109 17.10 38.28 -45.86
N LYS A 110 18.12 39.10 -45.45
CA LYS A 110 18.56 40.22 -46.25
C LYS A 110 19.22 39.71 -47.54
N LYS A 111 18.73 40.18 -48.68
CA LYS A 111 19.36 39.86 -49.97
C LYS A 111 20.80 40.33 -49.97
N LYS A 112 21.73 39.46 -50.36
CA LYS A 112 23.12 39.78 -50.61
C LYS A 112 23.24 40.46 -51.97
N GLY A 113 23.94 41.60 -52.02
CA GLY A 113 24.19 42.35 -53.26
C GLY A 113 23.44 43.68 -53.36
N ILE A 114 23.42 44.30 -54.55
CA ILE A 114 22.86 45.65 -54.82
C ILE A 114 21.35 45.71 -54.45
N ALA A 115 20.62 44.59 -54.55
CA ALA A 115 19.23 44.52 -54.14
C ALA A 115 18.99 44.60 -52.61
N GLY A 116 20.00 44.32 -51.77
CA GLY A 116 19.96 44.48 -50.30
C GLY A 116 20.02 45.94 -49.85
N PHE A 117 20.54 46.83 -50.70
CA PHE A 117 20.65 48.29 -50.46
C PHE A 117 19.27 48.97 -50.50
N PHE A 118 18.30 48.40 -51.24
CA PHE A 118 16.94 48.93 -51.36
C PHE A 118 15.95 48.33 -50.34
N GLY A 119 16.45 47.69 -49.28
CA GLY A 119 15.61 47.23 -48.16
C GLY A 119 14.60 46.11 -48.47
N LYS A 120 14.69 45.48 -49.65
CA LYS A 120 13.83 44.31 -49.94
C LYS A 120 14.32 43.10 -49.19
N LYS A 121 13.47 42.62 -48.30
CA LYS A 121 13.62 41.33 -47.57
C LYS A 121 13.00 40.22 -48.41
N GLU A 122 13.65 39.10 -48.45
CA GLU A 122 13.11 37.89 -49.06
C GLU A 122 12.65 36.97 -47.95
N GLU A 123 11.39 36.60 -47.99
CA GLU A 123 10.84 35.63 -47.10
C GLU A 123 11.17 34.21 -47.62
N ILE A 124 12.09 33.54 -46.92
CA ILE A 124 12.42 32.15 -47.23
C ILE A 124 11.65 31.26 -46.26
N GLN A 125 10.81 30.40 -46.79
CA GLN A 125 10.17 29.36 -46.02
C GLN A 125 11.15 28.23 -45.76
N VAL A 126 11.56 28.06 -44.52
CA VAL A 126 12.48 27.00 -44.11
C VAL A 126 11.64 25.94 -43.38
N MET A 127 11.58 24.76 -43.95
CA MET A 127 11.09 23.58 -43.21
C MET A 127 12.16 23.15 -42.18
N PRO A 128 11.76 22.74 -40.97
CA PRO A 128 12.69 22.08 -40.04
C PRO A 128 13.38 20.94 -40.76
N SER A 129 14.68 20.78 -40.57
CA SER A 129 15.36 19.66 -41.20
C SER A 129 14.83 18.34 -40.64
N GLN A 130 14.72 17.34 -41.48
CA GLN A 130 14.28 16.00 -41.08
C GLN A 130 15.13 15.46 -39.93
N LYS A 131 16.39 15.90 -39.85
CA LYS A 131 17.32 15.59 -38.76
C LYS A 131 16.93 16.24 -37.43
N GLU A 132 16.58 17.53 -37.41
CA GLU A 132 16.13 18.22 -36.18
C GLU A 132 14.85 17.62 -35.60
N LEU A 133 13.97 17.15 -36.47
CA LEU A 133 12.74 16.45 -36.06
C LEU A 133 13.05 15.10 -35.44
N HIS A 134 13.99 14.35 -36.04
CA HIS A 134 14.41 13.05 -35.55
C HIS A 134 15.12 13.18 -34.20
N ASP A 135 16.07 14.11 -34.08
CA ASP A 135 16.79 14.38 -32.84
C ASP A 135 15.85 14.83 -31.71
N PHE A 136 14.79 15.59 -32.01
CA PHE A 136 13.80 16.01 -31.04
C PHE A 136 12.89 14.82 -30.60
N SER A 137 12.43 14.00 -31.56
CA SER A 137 11.66 12.80 -31.28
C SER A 137 12.46 11.82 -30.41
N ASP A 138 13.71 11.57 -30.75
CA ASP A 138 14.60 10.68 -29.99
C ASP A 138 14.84 11.21 -28.57
N SER A 139 15.00 12.52 -28.41
CA SER A 139 15.13 13.14 -27.09
C SER A 139 13.89 12.98 -26.24
N LEU A 140 12.68 13.12 -26.79
CA LEU A 140 11.43 12.90 -26.09
C LEU A 140 11.25 11.43 -25.69
N ILE A 141 11.56 10.51 -26.59
CA ILE A 141 11.50 9.05 -26.32
C ILE A 141 12.50 8.70 -25.20
N ALA A 142 13.71 9.22 -25.24
CA ALA A 142 14.73 8.96 -24.24
C ALA A 142 14.34 9.50 -22.84
N ILE A 143 13.74 10.70 -22.77
CA ILE A 143 13.24 11.29 -21.53
C ILE A 143 12.10 10.40 -20.96
N HIS A 144 11.15 10.02 -21.81
CA HIS A 144 10.03 9.17 -21.40
C HIS A 144 10.49 7.81 -20.90
N GLN A 145 11.42 7.16 -21.60
CA GLN A 145 12.00 5.88 -21.18
C GLN A 145 12.74 6.00 -19.84
N ARG A 146 13.49 7.10 -19.62
CA ARG A 146 14.14 7.34 -18.33
C ARG A 146 13.13 7.48 -17.20
N GLN A 147 12.10 8.28 -17.40
CA GLN A 147 11.02 8.46 -16.41
C GLN A 147 10.30 7.14 -16.13
N ALA A 148 9.99 6.35 -17.15
CA ALA A 148 9.36 5.05 -17.00
C ALA A 148 10.24 4.09 -16.18
N ASN A 149 11.54 4.02 -16.46
CA ASN A 149 12.48 3.18 -15.72
C ASN A 149 12.61 3.62 -14.24
N GLU A 150 12.70 4.92 -13.97
CA GLU A 150 12.75 5.44 -12.60
C GLU A 150 11.46 5.10 -11.83
N MET A 151 10.29 5.21 -12.48
CA MET A 151 9.01 4.82 -11.88
C MET A 151 8.93 3.32 -11.62
N ASP A 152 9.43 2.48 -12.53
CA ASP A 152 9.41 1.03 -12.36
C ASP A 152 10.31 0.59 -11.18
N ILE A 153 11.51 1.18 -11.05
CA ILE A 153 12.40 0.92 -9.90
C ILE A 153 11.72 1.33 -8.58
N TYR A 154 11.08 2.48 -8.56
CA TYR A 154 10.36 2.96 -7.39
C TYR A 154 9.16 2.06 -7.05
N ALA A 155 8.40 1.63 -8.06
CA ALA A 155 7.29 0.69 -7.92
C ALA A 155 7.73 -0.64 -7.32
N ASP A 156 8.85 -1.18 -7.79
CA ASP A 156 9.39 -2.45 -7.27
C ASP A 156 9.85 -2.31 -5.81
N SER A 157 10.47 -1.19 -5.46
CA SER A 157 10.83 -0.88 -4.06
C SER A 157 9.59 -0.86 -3.16
N LEU A 158 8.52 -0.19 -3.60
CA LEU A 158 7.25 -0.16 -2.86
C LEU A 158 6.61 -1.55 -2.75
N ARG A 159 6.65 -2.36 -3.81
CA ARG A 159 6.15 -3.76 -3.77
C ARG A 159 6.94 -4.61 -2.79
N MET A 160 8.27 -4.48 -2.78
CA MET A 160 9.12 -5.19 -1.81
C MET A 160 8.78 -4.78 -0.37
N ARG A 161 8.64 -3.49 -0.10
CA ARG A 161 8.26 -2.99 1.23
C ARG A 161 6.87 -3.49 1.65
N ASN A 162 5.91 -3.51 0.74
CA ASN A 162 4.58 -4.06 1.01
C ASN A 162 4.63 -5.56 1.38
N ARG A 163 5.45 -6.35 0.70
CA ARG A 163 5.66 -7.78 1.02
C ARG A 163 6.29 -7.95 2.41
N GLU A 164 7.26 -7.11 2.76
CA GLU A 164 7.88 -7.13 4.09
C GLU A 164 6.87 -6.80 5.20
N LEU A 165 6.06 -5.75 5.00
CA LEU A 165 4.96 -5.39 5.90
C LEU A 165 3.97 -6.53 6.06
N ASN A 166 3.59 -7.20 4.97
CA ASN A 166 2.69 -8.34 5.01
C ASN A 166 3.25 -9.51 5.81
N ARG A 167 4.54 -9.84 5.62
CA ARG A 167 5.21 -10.89 6.39
C ARG A 167 5.24 -10.56 7.87
N THR A 168 5.57 -9.32 8.22
CA THR A 168 5.61 -8.86 9.60
C THR A 168 4.23 -8.87 10.25
N LEU A 169 3.20 -8.41 9.54
CA LEU A 169 1.81 -8.46 10.01
C LEU A 169 1.35 -9.90 10.25
N ASN A 170 1.59 -10.80 9.30
CA ASN A 170 1.21 -12.21 9.44
C ASN A 170 1.94 -12.88 10.60
N LYS A 171 3.24 -12.62 10.78
CA LYS A 171 3.99 -13.14 11.92
C LYS A 171 3.41 -12.65 13.24
N LEU A 172 3.22 -11.35 13.40
CA LEU A 172 2.72 -10.76 14.64
C LEU A 172 1.31 -11.24 14.98
N ILE A 173 0.42 -11.40 13.99
CA ILE A 173 -0.93 -11.87 14.27
C ILE A 173 -0.96 -13.36 14.64
N ASN A 174 -0.09 -14.17 14.05
CA ASN A 174 0.06 -15.57 14.41
C ASN A 174 0.64 -15.72 15.83
N ASP A 175 1.67 -14.95 16.16
CA ASP A 175 2.26 -14.90 17.51
C ASP A 175 1.21 -14.50 18.57
N LEU A 176 0.35 -13.54 18.23
CA LEU A 176 -0.74 -13.09 19.09
C LEU A 176 -1.81 -14.19 19.29
N ASP A 177 -2.17 -14.92 18.22
CA ASP A 177 -3.12 -16.01 18.29
C ASP A 177 -2.58 -17.18 19.13
N GLU A 178 -1.30 -17.55 18.95
CA GLU A 178 -0.63 -18.58 19.72
C GLU A 178 -0.56 -18.23 21.22
N GLN A 179 -0.18 -16.99 21.55
CA GLN A 179 -0.18 -16.53 22.94
C GLN A 179 -1.55 -16.58 23.57
N ALA A 180 -2.57 -16.14 22.84
CA ALA A 180 -3.93 -16.19 23.32
C ALA A 180 -4.43 -17.62 23.54
N GLN A 181 -4.13 -18.54 22.64
CA GLN A 181 -4.49 -19.96 22.78
C GLN A 181 -3.81 -20.59 23.99
N THR A 182 -2.51 -20.33 24.19
CA THR A 182 -1.76 -20.81 25.34
C THR A 182 -2.34 -20.28 26.66
N ALA A 183 -2.67 -18.98 26.71
CA ALA A 183 -3.27 -18.38 27.90
C ALA A 183 -4.66 -18.95 28.20
N PHE A 184 -5.48 -19.23 27.17
CA PHE A 184 -6.78 -19.88 27.34
C PHE A 184 -6.64 -21.31 27.86
N SER A 185 -5.73 -22.11 27.29
CA SER A 185 -5.48 -23.50 27.72
C SER A 185 -5.01 -23.56 29.17
N GLN A 186 -4.09 -22.67 29.57
CA GLN A 186 -3.63 -22.59 30.98
C GLN A 186 -4.77 -22.24 31.93
N ARG A 187 -5.69 -21.35 31.53
CA ARG A 187 -6.84 -20.97 32.33
C ARG A 187 -7.85 -22.14 32.48
N GLU A 188 -8.12 -22.84 31.37
CA GLU A 188 -8.97 -24.03 31.38
C GLU A 188 -8.42 -25.11 32.32
N LEU A 189 -7.09 -25.35 32.31
CA LEU A 189 -6.45 -26.29 33.23
C LEU A 189 -6.61 -25.86 34.69
N LYS A 190 -6.33 -24.58 34.99
CA LYS A 190 -6.51 -24.06 36.37
C LYS A 190 -7.96 -24.13 36.85
N MET A 191 -8.92 -23.87 35.96
CA MET A 191 -10.35 -24.04 36.32
C MET A 191 -10.70 -25.48 36.59
N ALA A 192 -10.24 -26.45 35.79
CA ALA A 192 -10.45 -27.86 36.02
C ALA A 192 -9.81 -28.35 37.32
N GLU A 193 -8.63 -27.84 37.67
CA GLU A 193 -7.99 -28.13 38.98
C GLU A 193 -8.80 -27.55 40.14
N ALA A 194 -9.29 -26.30 40.00
CA ALA A 194 -10.12 -25.69 41.04
C ALA A 194 -11.46 -26.40 41.23
N GLU A 195 -12.09 -26.87 40.15
CA GLU A 195 -13.30 -27.69 40.23
C GLU A 195 -13.05 -29.02 40.93
N LYS A 196 -11.94 -29.72 40.65
CA LYS A 196 -11.55 -30.94 41.35
C LYS A 196 -11.34 -30.69 42.83
N MET A 197 -10.60 -29.64 43.20
CA MET A 197 -10.39 -29.27 44.61
C MET A 197 -11.71 -28.96 45.32
N SER A 198 -12.61 -28.22 44.67
CA SER A 198 -13.93 -27.89 45.19
C SER A 198 -14.75 -29.17 45.43
N PHE A 199 -14.72 -30.13 44.50
CA PHE A 199 -15.38 -31.40 44.61
C PHE A 199 -14.83 -32.22 45.81
N PHE A 200 -13.50 -32.31 45.97
CA PHE A 200 -12.89 -33.02 47.12
C PHE A 200 -13.23 -32.37 48.45
N LEU A 201 -13.24 -31.03 48.52
CA LEU A 201 -13.65 -30.30 49.73
C LEU A 201 -15.11 -30.60 50.08
N MET A 202 -16.01 -30.59 49.10
CA MET A 202 -17.41 -30.86 49.28
C MET A 202 -17.65 -32.31 49.74
N ALA A 203 -16.96 -33.28 49.13
CA ALA A 203 -17.01 -34.69 49.51
C ALA A 203 -16.49 -34.91 50.94
N GLY A 204 -15.42 -34.21 51.32
CA GLY A 204 -14.86 -34.22 52.67
C GLY A 204 -15.82 -33.68 53.73
N VAL A 205 -16.50 -32.58 53.44
CA VAL A 205 -17.50 -31.97 54.34
C VAL A 205 -18.69 -32.91 54.52
N ILE A 206 -19.18 -33.52 53.44
CA ILE A 206 -20.29 -34.49 53.48
C ILE A 206 -19.88 -35.75 54.29
N GLY A 207 -18.64 -36.25 54.05
CA GLY A 207 -18.12 -37.39 54.80
C GLY A 207 -18.03 -37.11 56.31
N MET A 208 -17.52 -35.93 56.69
CA MET A 208 -17.49 -35.53 58.11
C MET A 208 -18.88 -35.40 58.74
N ALA A 209 -19.84 -34.82 57.99
CA ALA A 209 -21.20 -34.70 58.47
C ALA A 209 -21.86 -36.08 58.73
N ILE A 210 -21.60 -37.07 57.89
CA ILE A 210 -22.09 -38.45 58.08
C ILE A 210 -21.45 -39.08 59.32
N ILE A 211 -20.13 -38.87 59.53
CA ILE A 211 -19.46 -39.46 60.71
C ILE A 211 -19.97 -38.84 62.04
N LEU A 212 -20.36 -37.56 62.03
CA LEU A 212 -20.93 -36.92 63.20
C LEU A 212 -22.38 -37.29 63.50
N LEU A 213 -23.09 -37.93 62.59
CA LEU A 213 -24.47 -38.39 62.72
C LEU A 213 -24.58 -39.81 63.15
N ILE A 214 -23.48 -40.58 63.17
CA ILE A 214 -23.39 -41.95 63.65
C ILE A 214 -22.80 -41.93 65.08
#